data_2e381005cf2575fb048fb1d4aac133e2
#
_entry.id   2e381005cf2575fb048fb1d4aac133e2
#
_cell.length_a   1.000
_cell.length_b   1.000
_cell.length_c   1.000
_cell.angle_alpha   90.00
_cell.angle_beta   90.00
_cell.angle_gamma   90.00
#
_symmetry.space_group_name_H-M   'P 1'
#
loop_
_entity.id
_entity.type
_entity.pdbx_description
1 polymer ?
#
loop_
_entity_poly.entity_id
_entity_poly.type
_entity_poly.pdbx_seq_one_letter_code
_entity_poly.pdbx_strand_id
1 'polypeptide(L)'
;MLEWAEEASAMWQYIVLFLLAAAPWMDVSLVVPLGVLWGLSPIWVSVVAFVGNFLLILILGLFFKQISEWRQARRAKRGITGPTKKETRSRAIWEKYGIPGLALIAPIFVGTDIAAVLALTFGASKIRVVGWMTVSLALWTIVFAVGSVYGFSFLNVI
;
A
#
# COMPACT_ATOMS: atom_id res chain seq x y z
N MET A 1 -18.95 -18.97 26.07
CA MET A 1 -17.99 -19.78 25.28
C MET A 1 -18.02 -19.46 23.79
N LEU A 2 -19.18 -19.21 23.20
CA LEU A 2 -19.27 -18.80 21.77
C LEU A 2 -18.68 -17.41 21.53
N GLU A 3 -18.97 -16.44 22.39
CA GLU A 3 -18.42 -15.07 22.29
C GLU A 3 -16.87 -15.07 22.28
N TRP A 4 -16.26 -15.88 23.12
CA TRP A 4 -14.79 -16.02 23.17
C TRP A 4 -14.21 -16.58 21.86
N ALA A 5 -14.90 -17.49 21.22
CA ALA A 5 -14.48 -18.08 19.95
C ALA A 5 -14.66 -17.08 18.78
N GLU A 6 -15.72 -16.26 18.83
CA GLU A 6 -15.95 -15.20 17.84
C GLU A 6 -14.94 -14.06 17.97
N GLU A 7 -14.67 -13.61 19.20
CA GLU A 7 -13.62 -12.60 19.44
C GLU A 7 -12.22 -13.10 19.06
N ALA A 8 -11.91 -14.36 19.38
CA ALA A 8 -10.63 -14.96 18.97
C ALA A 8 -10.52 -15.08 17.45
N SER A 9 -11.61 -15.43 16.76
CA SER A 9 -11.61 -15.50 15.30
C SER A 9 -11.45 -14.13 14.65
N ALA A 10 -12.11 -13.10 15.18
CA ALA A 10 -11.99 -11.72 14.71
C ALA A 10 -10.56 -11.18 14.92
N MET A 11 -9.97 -11.45 16.05
CA MET A 11 -8.58 -11.04 16.33
C MET A 11 -7.59 -11.64 15.35
N TRP A 12 -7.73 -12.93 15.00
CA TRP A 12 -6.90 -13.56 13.99
C TRP A 12 -7.08 -12.94 12.61
N GLN A 13 -8.29 -12.58 12.24
CA GLN A 13 -8.59 -11.91 10.97
C GLN A 13 -7.88 -10.54 10.89
N TYR A 14 -7.90 -9.73 11.97
CA TYR A 14 -7.16 -8.47 12.03
C TYR A 14 -5.64 -8.67 11.95
N ILE A 15 -5.10 -9.70 12.61
CA ILE A 15 -3.67 -10.03 12.50
C ILE A 15 -3.30 -10.40 11.06
N VAL A 16 -4.11 -11.23 10.42
CA VAL A 16 -3.89 -11.60 9.01
C VAL A 16 -3.96 -10.37 8.10
N LEU A 17 -4.95 -9.50 8.28
CA LEU A 17 -5.06 -8.25 7.51
C LEU A 17 -3.87 -7.33 7.73
N PHE A 18 -3.37 -7.22 8.97
CA PHE A 18 -2.18 -6.45 9.27
C PHE A 18 -0.94 -7.00 8.55
N LEU A 19 -0.73 -8.31 8.61
CA LEU A 19 0.39 -8.96 7.92
C LEU A 19 0.29 -8.81 6.40
N LEU A 20 -0.92 -8.93 5.84
CA LEU A 20 -1.16 -8.67 4.43
C LEU A 20 -0.88 -7.22 4.07
N ALA A 21 -1.33 -6.25 4.87
CA ALA A 21 -1.07 -4.83 4.65
C ALA A 21 0.42 -4.46 4.79
N ALA A 22 1.16 -5.17 5.63
CA ALA A 22 2.61 -5.01 5.77
C ALA A 22 3.42 -5.77 4.72
N ALA A 23 2.76 -6.62 3.91
CA ALA A 23 3.44 -7.37 2.86
C ALA A 23 3.61 -6.51 1.59
N PRO A 24 4.82 -6.43 1.01
CA PRO A 24 5.03 -5.78 -0.27
C PRO A 24 4.22 -6.53 -1.34
N TRP A 25 3.34 -5.88 -2.03
CA TRP A 25 2.39 -6.34 -3.06
C TRP A 25 0.91 -6.25 -2.64
N MET A 26 0.60 -6.16 -1.36
CA MET A 26 -0.76 -5.96 -0.85
C MET A 26 -0.91 -4.51 -0.41
N ASP A 27 -1.82 -3.80 -1.04
CA ASP A 27 -2.11 -2.40 -0.75
C ASP A 27 -3.45 -2.29 0.00
N VAL A 28 -3.71 -1.16 0.62
CA VAL A 28 -4.99 -0.83 1.26
C VAL A 28 -6.18 -1.03 0.32
N SER A 29 -5.97 -0.88 -1.00
CA SER A 29 -6.97 -1.13 -2.04
C SER A 29 -7.53 -2.55 -2.08
N LEU A 30 -6.77 -3.52 -1.58
CA LEU A 30 -7.20 -4.93 -1.48
C LEU A 30 -7.56 -5.31 -0.05
N VAL A 31 -6.76 -4.86 0.92
CA VAL A 31 -6.91 -5.26 2.33
C VAL A 31 -8.18 -4.69 2.94
N VAL A 32 -8.52 -3.43 2.63
CA VAL A 32 -9.72 -2.80 3.18
C VAL A 32 -11.01 -3.44 2.67
N PRO A 33 -11.22 -3.62 1.35
CA PRO A 33 -12.40 -4.34 0.87
C PRO A 33 -12.50 -5.76 1.38
N LEU A 34 -11.37 -6.48 1.47
CA LEU A 34 -11.33 -7.85 1.99
C LEU A 34 -11.81 -7.94 3.44
N GLY A 35 -11.33 -7.04 4.31
CA GLY A 35 -11.75 -7.01 5.70
C GLY A 35 -13.23 -6.67 5.88
N VAL A 36 -13.76 -5.77 5.05
CA VAL A 36 -15.18 -5.43 5.04
C VAL A 36 -16.03 -6.62 4.55
N LEU A 37 -15.57 -7.34 3.53
CA LEU A 37 -16.23 -8.59 3.06
C LEU A 37 -16.25 -9.69 4.12
N TRP A 38 -15.27 -9.74 4.99
CA TRP A 38 -15.25 -10.67 6.14
C TRP A 38 -16.20 -10.25 7.26
N GLY A 39 -16.95 -9.17 7.08
CA GLY A 39 -17.87 -8.63 8.08
C GLY A 39 -17.20 -7.91 9.24
N LEU A 40 -15.91 -7.57 9.12
CA LEU A 40 -15.20 -6.83 10.14
C LEU A 40 -15.56 -5.34 10.10
N SER A 41 -15.41 -4.66 11.24
CA SER A 41 -15.66 -3.23 11.33
C SER A 41 -14.78 -2.44 10.33
N PRO A 42 -15.39 -1.67 9.41
CA PRO A 42 -14.65 -0.91 8.40
C PRO A 42 -13.62 0.06 9.00
N ILE A 43 -13.93 0.62 10.18
CA ILE A 43 -13.05 1.54 10.88
C ILE A 43 -11.77 0.82 11.34
N TRP A 44 -11.91 -0.31 12.04
CA TRP A 44 -10.77 -1.06 12.54
C TRP A 44 -9.95 -1.70 11.42
N VAL A 45 -10.61 -2.21 10.38
CA VAL A 45 -9.93 -2.69 9.18
C VAL A 45 -9.09 -1.60 8.54
N SER A 46 -9.63 -0.39 8.41
CA SER A 46 -8.91 0.77 7.85
C SER A 46 -7.70 1.16 8.69
N VAL A 47 -7.84 1.19 10.02
CA VAL A 47 -6.72 1.49 10.94
C VAL A 47 -5.62 0.44 10.81
N VAL A 48 -5.98 -0.84 10.83
CA VAL A 48 -5.03 -1.95 10.73
C VAL A 48 -4.31 -1.94 9.38
N ALA A 49 -5.05 -1.76 8.28
CA ALA A 49 -4.49 -1.67 6.93
C ALA A 49 -3.57 -0.45 6.78
N PHE A 50 -3.98 0.70 7.29
CA PHE A 50 -3.17 1.92 7.28
C PHE A 50 -1.86 1.73 8.04
N VAL A 51 -1.91 1.22 9.28
CA VAL A 51 -0.71 1.03 10.12
C VAL A 51 0.23 0.00 9.48
N GLY A 52 -0.27 -1.12 8.97
CA GLY A 52 0.54 -2.13 8.30
C GLY A 52 1.27 -1.58 7.08
N ASN A 53 0.56 -0.88 6.22
CA ASN A 53 1.13 -0.28 5.01
C ASN A 53 2.06 0.91 5.33
N PHE A 54 1.73 1.72 6.34
CA PHE A 54 2.59 2.80 6.81
C PHE A 54 3.94 2.26 7.34
N LEU A 55 3.94 1.17 8.12
CA LEU A 55 5.16 0.53 8.56
C LEU A 55 6.00 0.04 7.38
N LEU A 56 5.37 -0.52 6.35
CA LEU A 56 6.07 -0.90 5.12
C LEU A 56 6.73 0.30 4.44
N ILE A 57 6.02 1.43 4.30
CA ILE A 57 6.58 2.67 3.74
C ILE A 57 7.78 3.17 4.56
N LEU A 58 7.69 3.12 5.89
CA LEU A 58 8.81 3.48 6.76
C LEU A 58 10.01 2.57 6.55
N ILE A 59 9.80 1.26 6.52
CA ILE A 59 10.87 0.27 6.28
C ILE A 59 11.51 0.52 4.91
N LEU A 60 10.71 0.74 3.87
CA LEU A 60 11.20 1.05 2.54
C LEU A 60 12.01 2.35 2.51
N GLY A 61 11.56 3.39 3.23
CA GLY A 61 12.28 4.65 3.35
C GLY A 61 13.62 4.54 4.10
N LEU A 62 13.64 3.78 5.19
CA LEU A 62 14.82 3.57 6.01
C LEU A 62 15.87 2.70 5.30
N PHE A 63 15.43 1.58 4.74
CA PHE A 63 16.28 0.57 4.11
C PHE A 63 16.37 0.70 2.59
N PHE A 64 16.01 1.87 2.04
CA PHE A 64 15.98 2.10 0.60
C PHE A 64 17.28 1.71 -0.10
N LYS A 65 18.43 2.08 0.46
CA LYS A 65 19.73 1.79 -0.16
C LYS A 65 19.94 0.29 -0.32
N GLN A 66 19.74 -0.47 0.73
CA GLN A 66 19.90 -1.93 0.75
C GLN A 66 18.92 -2.61 -0.22
N ILE A 67 17.66 -2.16 -0.21
CA ILE A 67 16.60 -2.69 -1.09
C ILE A 67 16.91 -2.38 -2.56
N SER A 68 17.38 -1.17 -2.85
CA SER A 68 17.75 -0.74 -4.21
C SER A 68 18.93 -1.56 -4.75
N GLU A 69 19.99 -1.72 -3.98
CA GLU A 69 21.15 -2.52 -4.34
C GLU A 69 20.78 -4.00 -4.60
N TRP A 70 19.96 -4.58 -3.73
CA TRP A 70 19.49 -5.95 -3.88
C TRP A 70 18.62 -6.13 -5.14
N ARG A 71 17.72 -5.18 -5.42
CA ARG A 71 16.88 -5.20 -6.64
C ARG A 71 17.73 -5.08 -7.89
N GLN A 72 18.72 -4.18 -7.92
CA GLN A 72 19.63 -4.02 -9.04
C GLN A 72 20.44 -5.29 -9.28
N ALA A 73 20.98 -5.91 -8.24
CA ALA A 73 21.71 -7.16 -8.33
C ALA A 73 20.85 -8.31 -8.88
N ARG A 74 19.57 -8.40 -8.44
CA ARG A 74 18.63 -9.39 -8.98
C ARG A 74 18.28 -9.14 -10.45
N ARG A 75 18.11 -7.88 -10.86
CA ARG A 75 17.85 -7.51 -12.26
C ARG A 75 19.02 -7.86 -13.14
N ALA A 76 20.23 -7.55 -12.70
CA ALA A 76 21.46 -7.89 -13.41
C ALA A 76 21.59 -9.42 -13.63
N LYS A 77 21.32 -10.22 -12.59
CA LYS A 77 21.32 -11.69 -12.69
C LYS A 77 20.26 -12.24 -13.67
N ARG A 78 19.19 -11.50 -13.91
CA ARG A 78 18.11 -11.88 -14.83
C ARG A 78 18.29 -11.30 -16.24
N GLY A 79 19.37 -10.58 -16.51
CA GLY A 79 19.64 -9.94 -17.80
C GLY A 79 18.64 -8.82 -18.15
N ILE A 80 17.92 -8.25 -17.16
CA ILE A 80 16.93 -7.22 -17.40
C ILE A 80 17.66 -5.86 -17.47
N THR A 81 17.83 -5.36 -18.71
CA THR A 81 18.55 -4.12 -19.02
C THR A 81 17.58 -3.04 -19.44
N GLY A 82 16.81 -2.42 -18.74
CA GLY A 82 15.92 -1.33 -19.16
C GLY A 82 14.82 -1.04 -18.15
N PRO A 83 14.15 0.12 -18.25
CA PRO A 83 13.07 0.45 -17.36
C PRO A 83 11.84 -0.46 -17.60
N THR A 84 11.19 -0.89 -16.56
CA THR A 84 9.92 -1.60 -16.66
C THR A 84 8.79 -0.64 -17.06
N LYS A 85 7.68 -1.18 -17.60
CA LYS A 85 6.49 -0.36 -17.91
C LYS A 85 6.01 0.46 -16.70
N LYS A 86 6.13 -0.09 -15.48
CA LYS A 86 5.79 0.61 -14.23
C LYS A 86 6.76 1.77 -13.96
N GLU A 87 8.05 1.56 -14.13
CA GLU A 87 9.08 2.61 -14.00
C GLU A 87 8.87 3.74 -15.00
N THR A 88 8.59 3.42 -16.27
CA THR A 88 8.33 4.41 -17.31
C THR A 88 7.09 5.26 -17.01
N ARG A 89 5.99 4.63 -16.58
CA ARG A 89 4.77 5.35 -16.18
C ARG A 89 5.01 6.25 -14.96
N SER A 90 5.66 5.71 -13.95
CA SER A 90 5.96 6.48 -12.73
C SER A 90 6.89 7.64 -13.01
N ARG A 91 7.85 7.48 -13.93
CA ARG A 91 8.74 8.56 -14.35
C ARG A 91 7.99 9.67 -15.07
N ALA A 92 7.07 9.33 -15.97
CA ALA A 92 6.23 10.32 -16.64
C ALA A 92 5.36 11.14 -15.65
N ILE A 93 4.80 10.48 -14.63
CA ILE A 93 4.05 11.14 -13.57
C ILE A 93 4.97 12.02 -12.73
N TRP A 94 6.16 11.52 -12.38
CA TRP A 94 7.17 12.26 -11.63
C TRP A 94 7.62 13.53 -12.36
N GLU A 95 7.93 13.44 -13.64
CA GLU A 95 8.38 14.57 -14.45
C GLU A 95 7.31 15.66 -14.59
N LYS A 96 6.03 15.25 -14.59
CA LYS A 96 4.91 16.19 -14.75
C LYS A 96 4.39 16.77 -13.43
N TYR A 97 4.31 15.97 -12.39
CA TYR A 97 3.61 16.30 -11.13
C TYR A 97 4.49 16.18 -9.88
N GLY A 98 5.72 15.72 -9.99
CA GLY A 98 6.65 15.53 -8.87
C GLY A 98 6.22 14.49 -7.86
N ILE A 99 6.67 14.64 -6.60
CA ILE A 99 6.35 13.73 -5.50
C ILE A 99 4.84 13.65 -5.22
N PRO A 100 4.10 14.77 -5.13
CA PRO A 100 2.66 14.72 -4.86
C PRO A 100 1.88 13.93 -5.90
N GLY A 101 2.19 14.15 -7.18
CA GLY A 101 1.54 13.43 -8.28
C GLY A 101 1.86 11.94 -8.25
N LEU A 102 3.12 11.60 -8.00
CA LEU A 102 3.51 10.20 -7.89
C LEU A 102 2.84 9.53 -6.68
N ALA A 103 2.76 10.21 -5.54
CA ALA A 103 2.12 9.67 -4.35
C ALA A 103 0.60 9.45 -4.54
N LEU A 104 -0.09 10.40 -5.16
CA LEU A 104 -1.55 10.34 -5.29
C LEU A 104 -2.03 9.47 -6.45
N ILE A 105 -1.31 9.49 -7.57
CA ILE A 105 -1.73 8.81 -8.82
C ILE A 105 -1.16 7.40 -8.92
N ALA A 106 0.09 7.21 -8.50
CA ALA A 106 0.78 5.93 -8.66
C ALA A 106 0.15 4.75 -7.89
N PRO A 107 -0.47 4.92 -6.71
CA PRO A 107 -1.15 3.81 -6.03
C PRO A 107 -2.16 3.09 -6.91
N ILE A 108 -2.87 3.80 -7.80
CA ILE A 108 -3.86 3.22 -8.71
C ILE A 108 -3.22 2.30 -9.76
N PHE A 109 -2.01 2.65 -10.25
CA PHE A 109 -1.41 1.98 -11.41
C PHE A 109 -0.23 1.10 -11.08
N VAL A 110 0.45 1.40 -9.99
CA VAL A 110 1.78 0.85 -9.68
C VAL A 110 1.82 0.21 -8.30
N GLY A 111 1.05 0.73 -7.36
CA GLY A 111 1.07 0.40 -5.94
C GLY A 111 1.92 1.40 -5.13
N THR A 112 1.52 1.64 -3.90
CA THR A 112 2.15 2.61 -3.00
C THR A 112 3.62 2.29 -2.74
N ASP A 113 3.95 1.02 -2.55
CA ASP A 113 5.31 0.55 -2.25
C ASP A 113 6.27 0.82 -3.40
N ILE A 114 5.84 0.47 -4.62
CA ILE A 114 6.67 0.67 -5.82
C ILE A 114 6.82 2.16 -6.09
N ALA A 115 5.76 2.95 -5.89
CA ALA A 115 5.81 4.40 -6.05
C ALA A 115 6.81 5.05 -5.07
N ALA A 116 6.82 4.61 -3.80
CA ALA A 116 7.77 5.08 -2.80
C ALA A 116 9.22 4.77 -3.20
N VAL A 117 9.50 3.53 -3.61
CA VAL A 117 10.83 3.12 -4.07
C VAL A 117 11.26 3.90 -5.31
N LEU A 118 10.36 4.14 -6.27
CA LEU A 118 10.66 4.89 -7.48
C LEU A 118 10.91 6.37 -7.21
N ALA A 119 10.11 7.00 -6.33
CA ALA A 119 10.33 8.38 -5.90
C ALA A 119 11.73 8.56 -5.29
N LEU A 120 12.15 7.63 -4.44
CA LEU A 120 13.49 7.61 -3.86
C LEU A 120 14.58 7.38 -4.92
N THR A 121 14.31 6.52 -5.89
CA THR A 121 15.24 6.24 -7.01
C THR A 121 15.41 7.48 -7.92
N PHE A 122 14.35 8.28 -8.05
CA PHE A 122 14.39 9.53 -8.82
C PHE A 122 15.05 10.70 -8.06
N GLY A 123 15.54 10.46 -6.85
CA GLY A 123 16.30 11.45 -6.07
C GLY A 123 15.49 12.24 -5.06
N ALA A 124 14.25 11.85 -4.77
CA ALA A 124 13.47 12.49 -3.72
C ALA A 124 14.06 12.25 -2.33
N SER A 125 13.95 13.24 -1.44
CA SER A 125 14.35 13.08 -0.06
C SER A 125 13.42 12.11 0.68
N LYS A 126 13.98 11.25 1.53
CA LYS A 126 13.23 10.22 2.29
C LYS A 126 12.05 10.82 3.07
N ILE A 127 12.27 11.94 3.75
CA ILE A 127 11.25 12.61 4.57
C ILE A 127 10.06 13.05 3.71
N ARG A 128 10.33 13.65 2.54
CA ARG A 128 9.27 14.08 1.63
C ARG A 128 8.50 12.91 1.05
N VAL A 129 9.19 11.83 0.68
CA VAL A 129 8.55 10.62 0.17
C VAL A 129 7.66 10.00 1.24
N VAL A 130 8.17 9.75 2.44
CA VAL A 130 7.39 9.19 3.54
C VAL A 130 6.18 10.08 3.86
N GLY A 131 6.37 11.42 3.97
CA GLY A 131 5.28 12.34 4.25
C GLY A 131 4.18 12.31 3.19
N TRP A 132 4.51 12.44 1.91
CA TRP A 132 3.53 12.43 0.83
C TRP A 132 2.87 11.06 0.65
N MET A 133 3.61 9.97 0.82
CA MET A 133 3.04 8.62 0.78
C MET A 133 2.10 8.37 1.95
N THR A 134 2.38 8.90 3.14
CA THR A 134 1.47 8.81 4.29
C THR A 134 0.16 9.56 4.04
N VAL A 135 0.25 10.78 3.50
CA VAL A 135 -0.95 11.56 3.13
C VAL A 135 -1.78 10.82 2.08
N SER A 136 -1.12 10.30 1.04
CA SER A 136 -1.77 9.50 0.01
C SER A 136 -2.42 8.25 0.57
N LEU A 137 -1.70 7.52 1.43
CA LEU A 137 -2.19 6.31 2.08
C LEU A 137 -3.44 6.59 2.93
N ALA A 138 -3.45 7.68 3.72
CA ALA A 138 -4.60 8.09 4.51
C ALA A 138 -5.81 8.38 3.61
N LEU A 139 -5.60 9.15 2.55
CA LEU A 139 -6.65 9.48 1.58
C LEU A 139 -7.24 8.23 0.93
N TRP A 140 -6.39 7.36 0.40
CA TRP A 140 -6.84 6.13 -0.26
C TRP A 140 -7.49 5.13 0.71
N THR A 141 -7.02 5.04 1.94
CA THR A 141 -7.64 4.21 2.99
C THR A 141 -9.09 4.67 3.22
N ILE A 142 -9.33 5.98 3.33
CA ILE A 142 -10.67 6.53 3.49
C ILE A 142 -11.53 6.24 2.25
N VAL A 143 -11.00 6.48 1.05
CA VAL A 143 -11.71 6.22 -0.21
C VAL A 143 -12.13 4.74 -0.32
N PHE A 144 -11.23 3.81 -0.03
CA PHE A 144 -11.55 2.38 -0.11
C PHE A 144 -12.45 1.91 1.03
N ALA A 145 -12.35 2.50 2.23
CA ALA A 145 -13.27 2.19 3.33
C ALA A 145 -14.69 2.61 2.98
N VAL A 146 -14.87 3.86 2.56
CA VAL A 146 -16.18 4.39 2.15
C VAL A 146 -16.71 3.63 0.93
N GLY A 147 -15.88 3.46 -0.10
CA GLY A 147 -16.24 2.74 -1.32
C GLY A 147 -16.64 1.29 -1.07
N SER A 148 -15.97 0.59 -0.15
CA SER A 148 -16.32 -0.78 0.21
C SER A 148 -17.67 -0.87 0.92
N VAL A 149 -17.91 0.00 1.91
CA VAL A 149 -19.19 0.00 2.65
C VAL A 149 -20.36 0.29 1.71
N TYR A 150 -20.28 1.38 0.94
CA TYR A 150 -21.37 1.74 0.03
C TYR A 150 -21.49 0.80 -1.17
N GLY A 151 -20.37 0.34 -1.73
CA GLY A 151 -20.37 -0.59 -2.87
C GLY A 151 -20.97 -1.93 -2.51
N PHE A 152 -20.61 -2.52 -1.38
CA PHE A 152 -21.14 -3.82 -0.96
C PHE A 152 -22.58 -3.73 -0.46
N SER A 153 -22.96 -2.62 0.19
CA SER A 153 -24.35 -2.37 0.54
C SER A 153 -25.24 -2.22 -0.70
N PHE A 154 -24.75 -1.54 -1.75
CA PHE A 154 -25.49 -1.42 -3.01
C PHE A 154 -25.65 -2.76 -3.76
N LEU A 155 -24.66 -3.65 -3.64
CA LEU A 155 -24.70 -4.99 -4.24
C LEU A 155 -25.40 -6.04 -3.36
N ASN A 156 -25.97 -5.64 -2.21
CA ASN A 156 -26.58 -6.55 -1.22
C ASN A 156 -25.65 -7.69 -0.80
N VAL A 157 -24.36 -7.43 -0.68
CA VAL A 157 -23.36 -8.43 -0.27
C VAL A 157 -23.16 -8.42 1.25
N ILE A 158 -23.40 -7.28 1.88
CA ILE A 158 -23.35 -7.05 3.34
C ILE A 158 -24.57 -6.27 3.79
#